data_96badd94610e8e7f959d303e6347eac8
#
_entry.id   96badd94610e8e7f959d303e6347eac8
#
_cell.length_a   1.000
_cell.length_b   1.000
_cell.length_c   1.000
_cell.angle_alpha   90.00
_cell.angle_beta   90.00
_cell.angle_gamma   90.00
#
_symmetry.space_group_name_H-M   'P 1'
#
loop_
_entity.id
_entity.type
_entity.pdbx_description
1 polymer ?
#
loop_
_entity_poly.entity_id
_entity_poly.type
_entity_poly.pdbx_seq_one_letter_code
_entity_poly.pdbx_strand_id
1 'polypeptide(L)'
;MIAGLGHDVVNVAQFAEQMRESDGWRALFSVRELRQCSLRSDTKHDDEALHIAARWAGKEAVIKAWCEALASCNTNYPTDYPYTLDNMPWPEIEILDDSHGCPRVELAQEVQNKLYESVSQKLSTELSTELSTELSPELSTELSPELSTELSDSTNLTNLIKTSKITEKPQLTNLPNSHRDIHNTIRWHISLTHDGSAQNNTAVASAVAILEIL
;
A
#
# COMPACT_ATOMS: atom_id res chain seq x y z
N MET A 1 4.16 -7.74 9.66
CA MET A 1 4.03 -8.60 8.46
C MET A 1 4.25 -7.76 7.20
N ILE A 2 5.02 -8.24 6.22
CA ILE A 2 5.10 -7.56 4.91
C ILE A 2 3.79 -7.79 4.17
N ALA A 3 3.10 -6.71 3.84
CA ALA A 3 1.83 -6.75 3.13
C ALA A 3 1.98 -6.56 1.62
N GLY A 4 2.98 -5.78 1.20
CA GLY A 4 3.26 -5.58 -0.22
C GLY A 4 4.67 -5.06 -0.47
N LEU A 5 5.20 -5.37 -1.65
CA LEU A 5 6.49 -4.94 -2.16
C LEU A 5 6.33 -4.34 -3.55
N GLY A 6 6.88 -3.16 -3.76
CA GLY A 6 6.89 -2.49 -5.06
C GLY A 6 8.29 -2.14 -5.49
N HIS A 7 8.55 -2.26 -6.77
CA HIS A 7 9.82 -1.88 -7.37
C HIS A 7 9.56 -1.13 -8.67
N ASP A 8 10.35 -0.08 -8.90
CA ASP A 8 10.31 0.67 -10.14
C ASP A 8 11.71 1.09 -10.61
N VAL A 9 11.85 1.25 -11.94
CA VAL A 9 13.08 1.68 -12.60
C VAL A 9 12.75 2.68 -13.69
N VAL A 10 13.41 3.84 -13.65
CA VAL A 10 13.24 4.96 -14.60
C VAL A 10 14.51 5.16 -15.41
N ASN A 11 14.37 5.24 -16.74
CA ASN A 11 15.44 5.72 -17.61
C ASN A 11 15.54 7.24 -17.45
N VAL A 12 16.63 7.73 -16.85
CA VAL A 12 16.79 9.14 -16.52
C VAL A 12 16.91 10.02 -17.75
N ALA A 13 17.61 9.56 -18.79
CA ALA A 13 17.78 10.35 -20.00
C ALA A 13 16.47 10.58 -20.73
N GLN A 14 15.63 9.54 -20.85
CA GLN A 14 14.29 9.65 -21.44
C GLN A 14 13.38 10.54 -20.57
N PHE A 15 13.45 10.39 -19.26
CA PHE A 15 12.68 11.22 -18.33
C PHE A 15 13.08 12.69 -18.41
N ALA A 16 14.39 12.99 -18.47
CA ALA A 16 14.91 14.34 -18.64
C ALA A 16 14.48 14.97 -19.99
N GLU A 17 14.30 14.18 -21.04
CA GLU A 17 13.77 14.64 -22.32
C GLU A 17 12.30 15.04 -22.19
N GLN A 18 11.47 14.21 -21.57
CA GLN A 18 10.06 14.53 -21.27
C GLN A 18 9.92 15.79 -20.44
N MET A 19 10.82 16.01 -19.45
CA MET A 19 10.84 17.24 -18.65
C MET A 19 11.12 18.49 -19.47
N ARG A 20 11.90 18.38 -20.55
CA ARG A 20 12.19 19.52 -21.47
C ARG A 20 11.04 19.81 -22.44
N GLU A 21 10.26 18.80 -22.80
CA GLU A 21 9.16 18.94 -23.75
C GLU A 21 7.94 19.62 -23.16
N SER A 22 7.69 19.47 -21.86
CA SER A 22 6.50 19.99 -21.21
C SER A 22 6.73 20.20 -19.71
N ASP A 23 6.14 21.24 -19.13
CA ASP A 23 6.13 21.47 -17.68
C ASP A 23 5.08 20.65 -16.92
N GLY A 24 4.26 19.86 -17.62
CA GLY A 24 3.17 19.07 -17.03
C GLY A 24 3.64 18.07 -15.96
N TRP A 25 4.86 17.58 -16.06
CA TRP A 25 5.45 16.67 -15.07
C TRP A 25 5.54 17.28 -13.66
N ARG A 26 5.62 18.62 -13.53
CA ARG A 26 5.68 19.30 -12.23
C ARG A 26 4.44 19.04 -11.38
N ALA A 27 3.29 18.81 -12.02
CA ALA A 27 2.04 18.50 -11.33
C ALA A 27 2.05 17.10 -10.64
N LEU A 28 3.03 16.26 -10.95
CA LEU A 28 3.19 14.96 -10.32
C LEU A 28 3.95 15.01 -8.99
N PHE A 29 4.53 16.16 -8.66
CA PHE A 29 5.37 16.35 -7.48
C PHE A 29 4.88 17.46 -6.58
N SER A 30 5.10 17.32 -5.29
CA SER A 30 4.89 18.40 -4.35
C SER A 30 5.98 19.49 -4.46
N VAL A 31 5.68 20.66 -3.97
CA VAL A 31 6.67 21.75 -3.88
C VAL A 31 7.87 21.36 -2.99
N ARG A 32 7.62 20.55 -1.95
CA ARG A 32 8.66 20.07 -1.04
C ARG A 32 9.63 19.13 -1.74
N GLU A 33 9.13 18.20 -2.55
CA GLU A 33 9.95 17.27 -3.34
C GLU A 33 10.83 18.02 -4.34
N LEU A 34 10.22 18.91 -5.15
CA LEU A 34 10.95 19.70 -6.15
C LEU A 34 12.05 20.54 -5.50
N ARG A 35 11.75 21.19 -4.37
CA ARG A 35 12.76 21.97 -3.61
C ARG A 35 13.91 21.09 -3.11
N GLN A 36 13.62 19.90 -2.59
CA GLN A 36 14.67 18.99 -2.14
C GLN A 36 15.55 18.48 -3.30
N CYS A 37 14.95 18.17 -4.46
CA CYS A 37 15.70 17.74 -5.66
C CYS A 37 16.64 18.84 -6.12
N SER A 38 16.16 20.09 -6.23
CA SER A 38 16.99 21.22 -6.63
C SER A 38 18.16 21.48 -5.67
N LEU A 39 17.90 21.48 -4.35
CA LEU A 39 18.96 21.66 -3.34
C LEU A 39 19.98 20.52 -3.36
N ARG A 40 19.56 19.29 -3.66
CA ARG A 40 20.49 18.17 -3.79
C ARG A 40 21.37 18.26 -5.02
N SER A 41 20.78 18.58 -6.16
CA SER A 41 21.51 18.82 -7.41
C SER A 41 22.58 19.91 -7.23
N ASP A 42 22.23 21.04 -6.60
CA ASP A 42 23.16 22.10 -6.29
C ASP A 42 24.31 21.63 -5.39
N THR A 43 23.98 20.83 -4.36
CA THR A 43 24.99 20.35 -3.39
C THR A 43 25.94 19.31 -3.99
N LYS A 44 25.41 18.43 -4.83
CA LYS A 44 26.17 17.34 -5.46
C LYS A 44 26.82 17.75 -6.78
N HIS A 45 26.42 18.91 -7.33
CA HIS A 45 26.85 19.39 -8.65
C HIS A 45 26.51 18.38 -9.77
N ASP A 46 25.31 17.78 -9.68
CA ASP A 46 24.80 16.83 -10.66
C ASP A 46 23.47 17.34 -11.27
N ASP A 47 22.83 16.50 -12.12
CA ASP A 47 21.62 16.88 -12.84
C ASP A 47 20.38 16.69 -11.94
N GLU A 48 19.55 17.73 -11.83
CA GLU A 48 18.28 17.70 -11.08
C GLU A 48 17.36 16.56 -11.55
N ALA A 49 17.40 16.22 -12.85
CA ALA A 49 16.60 15.12 -13.40
C ALA A 49 16.90 13.76 -12.76
N LEU A 50 18.13 13.52 -12.28
CA LEU A 50 18.48 12.31 -11.53
C LEU A 50 17.66 12.19 -10.24
N HIS A 51 17.55 13.29 -9.50
CA HIS A 51 16.84 13.32 -8.23
C HIS A 51 15.34 13.25 -8.43
N ILE A 52 14.79 13.93 -9.45
CA ILE A 52 13.37 13.90 -9.79
C ILE A 52 12.96 12.50 -10.28
N ALA A 53 13.77 11.88 -11.15
CA ALA A 53 13.52 10.51 -11.62
C ALA A 53 13.53 9.49 -10.46
N ALA A 54 14.42 9.67 -9.48
CA ALA A 54 14.44 8.82 -8.29
C ALA A 54 13.17 9.01 -7.43
N ARG A 55 12.65 10.24 -7.31
CA ARG A 55 11.36 10.48 -6.62
C ARG A 55 10.20 9.85 -7.38
N TRP A 56 10.21 9.96 -8.73
CA TRP A 56 9.20 9.32 -9.56
C TRP A 56 9.21 7.79 -9.37
N ALA A 57 10.37 7.15 -9.48
CA ALA A 57 10.51 5.72 -9.20
C ALA A 57 9.99 5.36 -7.79
N GLY A 58 10.25 6.22 -6.79
CA GLY A 58 9.74 6.04 -5.43
C GLY A 58 8.22 6.04 -5.35
N LYS A 59 7.55 7.00 -6.01
CA LYS A 59 6.07 7.07 -6.07
C LYS A 59 5.47 5.83 -6.73
N GLU A 60 6.00 5.44 -7.88
CA GLU A 60 5.59 4.22 -8.60
C GLU A 60 5.79 2.96 -7.75
N ALA A 61 6.91 2.83 -7.05
CA ALA A 61 7.19 1.72 -6.16
C ALA A 61 6.19 1.66 -4.98
N VAL A 62 5.83 2.81 -4.38
CA VAL A 62 4.82 2.91 -3.32
C VAL A 62 3.46 2.43 -3.81
N ILE A 63 3.02 2.88 -4.98
CA ILE A 63 1.74 2.44 -5.54
C ILE A 63 1.75 0.95 -5.86
N LYS A 64 2.84 0.43 -6.43
CA LYS A 64 2.97 -1.02 -6.71
C LYS A 64 2.91 -1.85 -5.42
N ALA A 65 3.57 -1.41 -4.34
CA ALA A 65 3.49 -2.08 -3.05
C ALA A 65 2.07 -2.05 -2.45
N TRP A 66 1.37 -0.92 -2.58
CA TRP A 66 -0.04 -0.82 -2.16
C TRP A 66 -0.94 -1.74 -2.99
N CYS A 67 -0.79 -1.73 -4.32
CA CYS A 67 -1.54 -2.63 -5.19
C CYS A 67 -1.29 -4.10 -4.86
N GLU A 68 -0.03 -4.50 -4.60
CA GLU A 68 0.30 -5.87 -4.20
C GLU A 68 -0.35 -6.23 -2.85
N ALA A 69 -0.28 -5.34 -1.87
CA ALA A 69 -0.96 -5.54 -0.60
C ALA A 69 -2.46 -5.78 -0.77
N LEU A 70 -3.12 -5.19 -1.72
CA LEU A 70 -4.52 -5.43 -2.02
C LEU A 70 -4.77 -6.68 -2.87
N ALA A 71 -3.84 -7.06 -3.73
CA ALA A 71 -3.96 -8.22 -4.63
C ALA A 71 -3.63 -9.56 -3.96
N SER A 72 -2.84 -9.59 -2.89
CA SER A 72 -2.25 -10.81 -2.29
C SER A 72 -3.25 -11.81 -1.75
N CYS A 73 -4.55 -11.61 -1.91
CA CYS A 73 -5.56 -12.58 -1.50
C CYS A 73 -6.26 -13.23 -2.67
N ASN A 74 -6.31 -14.53 -2.56
CA ASN A 74 -7.02 -15.45 -3.44
C ASN A 74 -8.54 -15.36 -3.20
N THR A 75 -9.10 -14.17 -3.26
CA THR A 75 -10.55 -13.96 -3.18
C THR A 75 -11.12 -13.88 -4.58
N ASN A 76 -12.21 -14.60 -4.84
CA ASN A 76 -12.98 -14.53 -6.08
C ASN A 76 -13.71 -13.18 -6.28
N TYR A 77 -13.35 -12.17 -5.50
CA TYR A 77 -13.92 -10.82 -5.57
C TYR A 77 -12.93 -9.89 -6.27
N PRO A 78 -13.42 -9.00 -7.15
CA PRO A 78 -12.58 -7.99 -7.77
C PRO A 78 -11.97 -7.10 -6.68
N THR A 79 -10.65 -6.87 -6.79
CA THR A 79 -9.95 -5.94 -5.90
C THR A 79 -10.39 -4.52 -6.21
N ASP A 80 -10.99 -3.84 -5.25
CA ASP A 80 -11.39 -2.44 -5.39
C ASP A 80 -10.20 -1.55 -5.02
N TYR A 81 -9.52 -1.02 -6.03
CA TYR A 81 -8.41 -0.07 -5.83
C TYR A 81 -8.98 1.33 -5.59
N PRO A 82 -8.53 2.05 -4.54
CA PRO A 82 -9.08 3.36 -4.19
C PRO A 82 -8.80 4.45 -5.23
N TYR A 83 -7.80 4.24 -6.09
CA TYR A 83 -7.39 5.15 -7.15
C TYR A 83 -7.11 4.40 -8.45
N THR A 84 -7.29 5.09 -9.56
CA THR A 84 -6.83 4.68 -10.90
C THR A 84 -5.64 5.56 -11.31
N LEU A 85 -4.96 5.22 -12.40
CA LEU A 85 -3.85 6.04 -12.91
C LEU A 85 -4.29 7.47 -13.25
N ASP A 86 -5.55 7.64 -13.70
CA ASP A 86 -6.09 8.93 -14.14
C ASP A 86 -6.46 9.86 -12.96
N ASN A 87 -6.76 9.31 -11.78
CA ASN A 87 -7.17 10.07 -10.61
C ASN A 87 -6.20 9.94 -9.42
N MET A 88 -5.01 9.40 -9.66
CA MET A 88 -3.98 9.28 -8.63
C MET A 88 -3.52 10.65 -8.14
N PRO A 89 -3.61 10.95 -6.84
CA PRO A 89 -3.16 12.22 -6.27
C PRO A 89 -1.64 12.24 -6.09
N TRP A 90 -0.88 12.21 -7.19
CA TRP A 90 0.58 12.09 -7.21
C TRP A 90 1.32 13.07 -6.29
N PRO A 91 0.94 14.39 -6.23
CA PRO A 91 1.63 15.34 -5.34
C PRO A 91 1.41 15.07 -3.85
N GLU A 92 0.39 14.27 -3.50
CA GLU A 92 0.02 13.92 -2.13
C GLU A 92 0.74 12.66 -1.62
N ILE A 93 1.50 12.00 -2.50
CA ILE A 93 2.37 10.87 -2.19
C ILE A 93 3.80 11.39 -2.26
N GLU A 94 4.32 11.90 -1.17
CA GLU A 94 5.64 12.53 -1.14
C GLU A 94 6.75 11.54 -0.80
N ILE A 95 7.82 11.58 -1.58
CA ILE A 95 9.06 10.88 -1.27
C ILE A 95 10.09 11.93 -0.84
N LEU A 96 10.35 12.02 0.45
CA LEU A 96 11.17 13.07 1.03
C LEU A 96 12.38 12.47 1.76
N ASP A 97 13.49 13.20 1.74
CA ASP A 97 14.62 12.84 2.57
C ASP A 97 14.49 13.50 3.96
N ASP A 98 14.87 12.76 4.97
CA ASP A 98 15.04 13.30 6.31
C ASP A 98 16.33 14.14 6.45
N SER A 99 16.63 14.62 7.66
CA SER A 99 17.84 15.40 7.95
C SER A 99 19.16 14.63 7.75
N HIS A 100 19.13 13.32 7.64
CA HIS A 100 20.28 12.46 7.39
C HIS A 100 20.37 12.04 5.91
N GLY A 101 19.40 12.46 5.08
CA GLY A 101 19.30 12.10 3.68
C GLY A 101 18.70 10.71 3.44
N CYS A 102 18.05 10.13 4.44
CA CYS A 102 17.31 8.88 4.29
C CYS A 102 15.94 9.14 3.69
N PRO A 103 15.55 8.45 2.61
CA PRO A 103 14.24 8.63 2.00
C PRO A 103 13.14 8.06 2.90
N ARG A 104 11.98 8.71 2.88
CA ARG A 104 10.76 8.28 3.55
C ARG A 104 9.53 8.62 2.73
N VAL A 105 8.47 7.85 2.93
CA VAL A 105 7.16 8.08 2.34
C VAL A 105 6.33 8.95 3.29
N GLU A 106 5.82 10.08 2.79
CA GLU A 106 4.83 10.90 3.48
C GLU A 106 3.58 10.97 2.62
N LEU A 107 2.44 10.58 3.18
CA LEU A 107 1.15 10.60 2.52
C LEU A 107 0.31 11.75 3.10
N ALA A 108 -0.38 12.50 2.24
CA ALA A 108 -1.42 13.40 2.71
C ALA A 108 -2.51 12.62 3.45
N GLN A 109 -3.19 13.27 4.39
CA GLN A 109 -4.14 12.62 5.28
C GLN A 109 -5.24 11.85 4.55
N GLU A 110 -5.73 12.36 3.42
CA GLU A 110 -6.76 11.69 2.64
C GLU A 110 -6.24 10.40 1.99
N VAL A 111 -5.05 10.44 1.39
CA VAL A 111 -4.39 9.26 0.81
C VAL A 111 -4.08 8.22 1.89
N GLN A 112 -3.62 8.67 3.04
CA GLN A 112 -3.36 7.81 4.18
C GLN A 112 -4.64 7.12 4.69
N ASN A 113 -5.74 7.85 4.79
CA ASN A 113 -7.03 7.28 5.17
C ASN A 113 -7.49 6.21 4.16
N LYS A 114 -7.36 6.48 2.86
CA LYS A 114 -7.68 5.51 1.80
C LYS A 114 -6.82 4.25 1.87
N LEU A 115 -5.53 4.41 2.16
CA LEU A 115 -4.64 3.27 2.39
C LEU A 115 -5.14 2.42 3.56
N TYR A 116 -5.43 3.03 4.71
CA TYR A 116 -5.91 2.31 5.88
C TYR A 116 -7.25 1.62 5.65
N GLU A 117 -8.22 2.32 5.05
CA GLU A 117 -9.53 1.76 4.74
C GLU A 117 -9.41 0.52 3.85
N SER A 118 -8.66 0.62 2.75
CA SER A 118 -8.50 -0.46 1.78
C SER A 118 -7.78 -1.69 2.37
N VAL A 119 -6.71 -1.47 3.14
CA VAL A 119 -5.95 -2.55 3.79
C VAL A 119 -6.75 -3.19 4.92
N SER A 120 -7.46 -2.39 5.74
CA SER A 120 -8.27 -2.90 6.86
C SER A 120 -9.46 -3.70 6.37
N GLN A 121 -10.13 -3.25 5.32
CA GLN A 121 -11.24 -3.97 4.71
C GLN A 121 -10.79 -5.35 4.22
N LYS A 122 -9.61 -5.41 3.60
CA LYS A 122 -9.04 -6.66 3.15
C LYS A 122 -8.73 -7.62 4.30
N LEU A 123 -8.03 -7.17 5.35
CA LEU A 123 -7.71 -7.98 6.52
C LEU A 123 -8.98 -8.54 7.18
N SER A 124 -10.05 -7.73 7.26
CA SER A 124 -11.33 -8.17 7.81
C SER A 124 -11.99 -9.26 6.96
N THR A 125 -11.86 -9.18 5.64
CA THR A 125 -12.39 -10.18 4.70
C THR A 125 -11.60 -11.49 4.80
N GLU A 126 -10.29 -11.44 4.91
CA GLU A 126 -9.43 -12.61 5.10
C GLU A 126 -9.77 -13.36 6.39
N LEU A 127 -9.84 -12.64 7.53
CA LEU A 127 -10.17 -13.24 8.81
C LEU A 127 -11.55 -13.92 8.79
N SER A 128 -12.54 -13.29 8.15
CA SER A 128 -13.88 -13.88 8.05
C SER A 128 -13.93 -15.12 7.15
N THR A 129 -13.09 -15.18 6.13
CA THR A 129 -12.98 -16.31 5.21
C THR A 129 -12.26 -17.48 5.89
N GLU A 130 -11.15 -17.24 6.58
CA GLU A 130 -10.43 -18.27 7.33
C GLU A 130 -11.30 -18.86 8.43
N LEU A 131 -12.00 -18.02 9.21
CA LEU A 131 -12.89 -18.46 10.26
C LEU A 131 -14.05 -19.31 9.73
N SER A 132 -14.60 -18.99 8.57
CA SER A 132 -15.68 -19.76 7.94
C SER A 132 -15.17 -21.11 7.36
N THR A 133 -13.90 -21.18 6.96
CA THR A 133 -13.28 -22.39 6.41
C THR A 133 -12.89 -23.36 7.51
N GLU A 134 -12.42 -22.87 8.66
CA GLU A 134 -12.07 -23.70 9.80
C GLU A 134 -13.29 -24.24 10.55
N LEU A 135 -14.35 -23.46 10.68
CA LEU A 135 -15.59 -23.86 11.36
C LEU A 135 -16.48 -24.83 10.55
N SER A 136 -16.38 -24.83 9.22
CA SER A 136 -17.22 -25.66 8.34
C SER A 136 -17.06 -27.18 8.55
N PRO A 137 -15.84 -27.75 8.70
CA PRO A 137 -15.70 -29.20 8.87
C PRO A 137 -16.08 -29.69 10.28
N GLU A 138 -15.89 -28.90 11.32
CA GLU A 138 -16.22 -29.29 12.69
C GLU A 138 -17.73 -29.26 12.96
N LEU A 139 -18.44 -28.25 12.44
CA LEU A 139 -19.89 -28.13 12.59
C LEU A 139 -20.66 -29.21 11.84
N SER A 140 -20.13 -29.72 10.71
CA SER A 140 -20.78 -30.76 9.92
C SER A 140 -20.65 -32.16 10.56
N THR A 141 -19.75 -32.35 11.53
CA THR A 141 -19.54 -33.62 12.23
C THR A 141 -20.39 -33.73 13.51
N GLU A 142 -20.79 -32.61 14.12
CA GLU A 142 -21.58 -32.62 15.37
C GLU A 142 -23.09 -32.44 15.19
N LEU A 143 -23.54 -31.98 14.00
CA LEU A 143 -24.96 -31.78 13.71
C LEU A 143 -25.61 -33.05 13.14
N SER A 144 -26.60 -33.56 13.83
CA SER A 144 -27.46 -34.65 13.35
C SER A 144 -28.11 -34.26 12.00
N PRO A 145 -28.36 -35.26 11.10
CA PRO A 145 -28.82 -35.03 9.73
C PRO A 145 -30.13 -34.25 9.58
N GLU A 146 -30.87 -34.07 10.66
CA GLU A 146 -32.16 -33.36 10.65
C GLU A 146 -32.05 -31.82 10.64
N LEU A 147 -30.90 -31.25 11.03
CA LEU A 147 -30.72 -29.79 11.07
C LEU A 147 -30.02 -29.20 9.84
N SER A 148 -29.52 -30.06 8.94
CA SER A 148 -28.72 -29.63 7.78
C SER A 148 -29.54 -28.97 6.66
N THR A 149 -30.88 -29.01 6.73
CA THR A 149 -31.76 -28.44 5.70
C THR A 149 -32.14 -26.97 5.94
N GLU A 150 -31.88 -26.41 7.12
CA GLU A 150 -32.23 -25.00 7.43
C GLU A 150 -31.05 -24.02 7.41
N LEU A 151 -29.84 -24.49 7.17
CA LEU A 151 -28.59 -23.68 7.28
C LEU A 151 -28.06 -23.13 5.94
N SER A 152 -28.91 -22.97 4.93
CA SER A 152 -28.49 -22.43 3.62
C SER A 152 -28.44 -20.89 3.55
N ASP A 153 -28.72 -20.17 4.65
CA ASP A 153 -28.77 -18.72 4.65
C ASP A 153 -27.72 -18.14 5.64
N SER A 154 -26.74 -17.44 5.11
CA SER A 154 -25.59 -16.86 5.87
C SER A 154 -26.00 -15.90 6.99
N THR A 155 -27.24 -15.37 6.96
CA THR A 155 -27.81 -14.52 8.02
C THR A 155 -28.14 -15.29 9.30
N ASN A 156 -28.41 -16.59 9.21
CA ASN A 156 -28.72 -17.42 10.36
C ASN A 156 -27.50 -17.88 11.15
N LEU A 157 -26.34 -18.02 10.49
CA LEU A 157 -25.09 -18.40 11.16
C LEU A 157 -24.62 -17.34 12.18
N THR A 158 -24.77 -16.07 11.84
CA THR A 158 -24.37 -14.95 12.73
C THR A 158 -25.22 -14.86 13.99
N ASN A 159 -26.49 -15.30 13.92
CA ASN A 159 -27.40 -15.33 15.07
C ASN A 159 -27.20 -16.58 15.94
N LEU A 160 -26.84 -17.73 15.36
CA LEU A 160 -26.54 -18.94 16.12
C LEU A 160 -25.25 -18.81 16.95
N ILE A 161 -24.23 -18.16 16.42
CA ILE A 161 -22.98 -17.87 17.15
C ILE A 161 -23.21 -16.95 18.35
N LYS A 162 -24.23 -16.07 18.28
CA LYS A 162 -24.60 -15.18 19.40
C LYS A 162 -25.39 -15.89 20.51
N THR A 163 -26.02 -17.00 20.21
CA THR A 163 -26.90 -17.73 21.17
C THR A 163 -26.26 -18.99 21.75
N SER A 164 -25.23 -19.57 21.10
CA SER A 164 -24.47 -20.68 21.67
C SER A 164 -23.58 -20.16 22.81
N LYS A 165 -23.80 -20.67 24.04
CA LYS A 165 -22.90 -20.48 25.19
C LYS A 165 -21.61 -21.30 24.98
N ILE A 166 -20.82 -20.95 23.99
CA ILE A 166 -19.45 -21.42 23.87
C ILE A 166 -18.63 -20.58 24.85
N THR A 167 -18.32 -21.13 26.00
CA THR A 167 -17.69 -20.49 27.16
C THR A 167 -16.18 -20.36 27.02
N GLU A 168 -15.60 -20.51 25.83
CA GLU A 168 -14.21 -20.15 25.57
C GLU A 168 -14.16 -19.23 24.34
N LYS A 169 -14.20 -17.91 24.60
CA LYS A 169 -13.83 -16.92 23.61
C LYS A 169 -12.38 -17.13 23.21
N PRO A 170 -12.08 -17.37 21.92
CA PRO A 170 -10.76 -17.01 21.42
C PRO A 170 -10.59 -15.53 21.76
N GLN A 171 -9.45 -15.18 22.34
CA GLN A 171 -9.18 -13.78 22.71
C GLN A 171 -9.09 -12.93 21.43
N LEU A 172 -10.22 -12.44 20.93
CA LEU A 172 -10.33 -11.39 19.90
C LEU A 172 -10.05 -10.01 20.53
N THR A 173 -9.14 -9.94 21.50
CA THR A 173 -8.88 -8.74 22.28
C THR A 173 -7.91 -7.78 21.61
N ASN A 174 -7.46 -8.03 20.37
CA ASN A 174 -6.46 -7.21 19.72
C ASN A 174 -6.90 -6.59 18.37
N LEU A 175 -8.21 -6.52 18.06
CA LEU A 175 -8.61 -5.62 16.97
C LEU A 175 -8.58 -4.18 17.51
N PRO A 176 -7.84 -3.28 16.87
CA PRO A 176 -7.82 -1.87 17.24
C PRO A 176 -9.22 -1.26 17.12
N ASN A 177 -9.78 -0.82 18.25
CA ASN A 177 -11.14 -0.33 18.38
C ASN A 177 -11.33 1.15 18.01
N SER A 178 -10.29 1.81 17.48
CA SER A 178 -10.37 3.22 17.06
C SER A 178 -9.54 3.50 15.82
N HIS A 179 -9.98 4.45 15.00
CA HIS A 179 -9.20 4.97 13.86
C HIS A 179 -7.75 5.36 14.22
N ARG A 180 -7.49 5.75 15.47
CA ARG A 180 -6.15 6.13 15.95
C ARG A 180 -5.21 4.93 16.10
N ASP A 181 -5.70 3.76 16.44
CA ASP A 181 -4.87 2.57 16.66
C ASP A 181 -4.41 1.98 15.31
N ILE A 182 -5.23 2.09 14.27
CA ILE A 182 -4.90 1.62 12.91
C ILE A 182 -3.76 2.46 12.30
N HIS A 183 -3.70 3.77 12.57
CA HIS A 183 -2.63 4.66 12.08
C HIS A 183 -1.22 4.25 12.52
N ASN A 184 -1.07 3.51 13.61
CA ASN A 184 0.21 3.01 14.09
C ASN A 184 0.55 1.60 13.58
N THR A 185 -0.34 0.97 12.79
CA THR A 185 -0.15 -0.41 12.34
C THR A 185 0.48 -0.52 10.95
N ILE A 186 0.53 0.56 10.17
CA ILE A 186 1.12 0.57 8.83
C ILE A 186 2.44 1.34 8.84
N ARG A 187 3.49 0.73 8.27
CA ARG A 187 4.81 1.34 8.11
C ARG A 187 5.30 1.18 6.67
N TRP A 188 5.90 2.25 6.16
CA TRP A 188 6.62 2.25 4.90
C TRP A 188 8.12 2.11 5.11
N HIS A 189 8.76 1.26 4.30
CA HIS A 189 10.19 1.23 4.10
C HIS A 189 10.47 1.54 2.63
N ILE A 190 11.42 2.43 2.37
CA ILE A 190 11.77 2.82 1.01
C ILE A 190 13.28 2.96 0.86
N SER A 191 13.77 2.53 -0.29
CA SER A 191 15.16 2.75 -0.73
C SER A 191 15.15 3.29 -2.14
N LEU A 192 15.97 4.33 -2.37
CA LEU A 192 16.15 4.95 -3.67
C LEU A 192 17.62 4.83 -4.08
N THR A 193 17.86 4.61 -5.36
CA THR A 193 19.16 4.69 -5.96
C THR A 193 19.10 5.30 -7.35
N HIS A 194 20.16 5.98 -7.75
CA HIS A 194 20.38 6.40 -9.14
C HIS A 194 21.87 6.30 -9.47
N ASP A 195 22.17 6.08 -10.71
CA ASP A 195 23.54 6.02 -11.23
C ASP A 195 23.61 6.61 -12.65
N GLY A 196 24.78 7.13 -12.99
CA GLY A 196 25.05 7.72 -14.30
C GLY A 196 24.78 9.23 -14.35
N SER A 197 24.80 9.76 -15.57
CA SER A 197 24.50 11.16 -15.91
C SER A 197 23.28 11.21 -16.81
N ALA A 198 22.42 12.21 -16.65
CA ALA A 198 21.25 12.42 -17.52
C ALA A 198 21.62 12.59 -19.01
N GLN A 199 22.87 12.99 -19.29
CA GLN A 199 23.40 13.07 -20.65
C GLN A 199 23.80 11.69 -21.22
N ASN A 200 23.79 10.67 -20.38
CA ASN A 200 24.21 9.32 -20.75
C ASN A 200 22.96 8.42 -20.78
N ASN A 201 22.65 7.81 -21.93
CA ASN A 201 21.50 6.93 -22.11
C ASN A 201 21.51 5.68 -21.19
N THR A 202 22.53 5.50 -20.39
CA THR A 202 22.63 4.41 -19.41
C THR A 202 22.23 4.82 -17.99
N ALA A 203 21.93 6.12 -17.77
CA ALA A 203 21.55 6.59 -16.44
C ALA A 203 20.17 6.06 -16.04
N VAL A 204 20.10 5.46 -14.86
CA VAL A 204 18.88 4.89 -14.28
C VAL A 204 18.63 5.42 -12.88
N ALA A 205 17.38 5.55 -12.52
CA ALA A 205 16.95 5.70 -11.15
C ALA A 205 16.05 4.52 -10.79
N SER A 206 16.18 4.00 -9.57
CA SER A 206 15.39 2.86 -9.12
C SER A 206 14.94 3.06 -7.68
N ALA A 207 13.81 2.47 -7.35
CA ALA A 207 13.23 2.48 -6.01
C ALA A 207 12.63 1.13 -5.64
N VAL A 208 12.74 0.79 -4.36
CA VAL A 208 12.01 -0.31 -3.73
C VAL A 208 11.22 0.25 -2.57
N ALA A 209 9.93 -0.07 -2.50
CA ALA A 209 9.05 0.25 -1.38
C ALA A 209 8.46 -1.02 -0.78
N ILE A 210 8.35 -1.07 0.55
CA ILE A 210 7.74 -2.17 1.29
C ILE A 210 6.66 -1.57 2.18
N LEU A 211 5.47 -2.15 2.11
CA LEU A 211 4.36 -1.88 3.01
C LEU A 211 4.34 -2.96 4.09
N GLU A 212 4.55 -2.56 5.33
CA GLU A 212 4.52 -3.44 6.50
C GLU A 212 3.29 -3.13 7.36
N ILE A 213 2.62 -4.20 7.82
CA ILE A 213 1.59 -4.14 8.87
C ILE A 213 2.20 -4.69 10.16
N LEU A 214 2.17 -3.87 11.22
CA LEU A 214 2.74 -4.14 12.54
C LEU A 214 1.82 -4.97 13.42
#